data_36f28a9067147ce977e80e6cf42436f9
#
_entry.id   36f28a9067147ce977e80e6cf42436f9
#
_cell.length_a   1.000
_cell.length_b   1.000
_cell.length_c   1.000
_cell.angle_alpha   90.00
_cell.angle_beta   90.00
_cell.angle_gamma   90.00
#
_symmetry.space_group_name_H-M   'P 1'
#
loop_
_entity.id
_entity.type
_entity.pdbx_description
1 polymer ?
#
loop_
_entity_poly.entity_id
_entity_poly.type
_entity_poly.pdbx_seq_one_letter_code
_entity_poly.pdbx_strand_id
1 'polypeptide(L)'
;MEIKKEDRRVRRTKKLLTQALTQLLQQKQVNEITVRELTDLADMNRGTFYLYYKDIFDMLEKIEDELFENLNGIIALRENANVSEQAKPILRDLFTFIEDNQEMCRVLLSPNGDMNFLHRLNEVMREKCLQLYQTAEPKGTEDEFDYHYSFIVFGCAGIIRAWEIGRAHV
;
A
#
# COMPACT_ATOMS: atom_id res chain seq x y z
N MET A 1 18.86 -18.73 -5.45
CA MET A 1 19.30 -17.43 -4.94
C MET A 1 18.89 -17.37 -3.47
N GLU A 2 19.83 -17.48 -2.53
CA GLU A 2 19.50 -17.42 -1.09
C GLU A 2 18.95 -16.02 -0.77
N ILE A 3 17.72 -15.96 -0.30
CA ILE A 3 17.15 -14.75 0.30
C ILE A 3 17.92 -14.53 1.60
N LYS A 4 18.86 -13.59 1.57
CA LYS A 4 19.63 -13.20 2.73
C LYS A 4 18.63 -12.66 3.77
N LYS A 5 18.40 -13.45 4.83
CA LYS A 5 17.50 -13.09 5.92
C LYS A 5 17.95 -11.75 6.49
N GLU A 6 17.17 -10.70 6.29
CA GLU A 6 17.50 -9.35 6.76
C GLU A 6 17.75 -9.39 8.28
N ASP A 7 18.85 -8.77 8.72
CA ASP A 7 19.24 -8.77 10.13
C ASP A 7 18.09 -8.18 10.98
N ARG A 8 17.74 -8.87 12.06
CA ARG A 8 16.68 -8.46 13.00
C ARG A 8 16.86 -7.01 13.46
N ARG A 9 18.10 -6.55 13.59
CA ARG A 9 18.43 -5.18 13.97
C ARG A 9 18.07 -4.19 12.87
N VAL A 10 18.38 -4.50 11.61
CA VAL A 10 18.03 -3.68 10.44
C VAL A 10 16.53 -3.53 10.33
N ARG A 11 15.81 -4.65 10.40
CA ARG A 11 14.34 -4.64 10.34
C ARG A 11 13.70 -3.79 11.45
N ARG A 12 14.24 -3.88 12.69
CA ARG A 12 13.76 -3.06 13.81
C ARG A 12 14.01 -1.57 13.54
N THR A 13 15.19 -1.21 13.04
CA THR A 13 15.54 0.17 12.71
C THR A 13 14.63 0.73 11.64
N LYS A 14 14.45 0.03 10.52
CA LYS A 14 13.53 0.45 9.46
C LYS A 14 12.10 0.63 9.98
N LYS A 15 11.60 -0.31 10.78
CA LYS A 15 10.26 -0.22 11.39
C LYS A 15 10.08 1.05 12.21
N LEU A 16 11.04 1.41 13.06
CA LEU A 16 10.96 2.61 13.90
C LEU A 16 11.00 3.88 13.05
N LEU A 17 11.84 3.92 12.01
CA LEU A 17 11.88 5.04 11.07
C LEU A 17 10.55 5.17 10.31
N THR A 18 9.98 4.06 9.82
CA THR A 18 8.67 4.05 9.14
C THR A 18 7.56 4.55 10.06
N GLN A 19 7.53 4.13 11.32
CA GLN A 19 6.54 4.62 12.29
C GLN A 19 6.66 6.14 12.51
N ALA A 20 7.89 6.65 12.67
CA ALA A 20 8.12 8.08 12.81
C ALA A 20 7.70 8.86 11.54
N LEU A 21 8.02 8.36 10.34
CA LEU A 21 7.59 8.97 9.09
C LEU A 21 6.07 9.01 8.98
N THR A 22 5.39 7.91 9.25
CA THR A 22 3.92 7.82 9.21
C THR A 22 3.28 8.84 10.16
N GLN A 23 3.83 8.98 11.37
CA GLN A 23 3.33 9.96 12.34
C GLN A 23 3.51 11.40 11.87
N LEU A 24 4.62 11.73 11.22
CA LEU A 24 4.87 13.06 10.66
C LEU A 24 3.96 13.35 9.45
N LEU A 25 3.77 12.37 8.57
CA LEU A 25 2.89 12.49 7.40
C LEU A 25 1.41 12.68 7.76
N GLN A 26 0.98 12.30 8.95
CA GLN A 26 -0.37 12.62 9.46
C GLN A 26 -0.56 14.11 9.73
N GLN A 27 0.52 14.88 9.90
CA GLN A 27 0.48 16.26 10.32
C GLN A 27 0.91 17.25 9.25
N LYS A 28 1.73 16.81 8.27
CA LYS A 28 2.31 17.65 7.23
C LYS A 28 2.68 16.86 5.99
N GLN A 29 2.95 17.60 4.90
CA GLN A 29 3.36 17.01 3.63
C GLN A 29 4.82 16.52 3.67
N VAL A 30 5.16 15.56 2.81
CA VAL A 30 6.49 14.94 2.75
C VAL A 30 7.63 15.95 2.54
N ASN A 31 7.40 17.00 1.75
CA ASN A 31 8.38 18.06 1.47
C ASN A 31 8.68 18.98 2.68
N GLU A 32 7.85 18.93 3.72
CA GLU A 32 8.02 19.69 4.96
C GLU A 32 8.75 18.87 6.04
N ILE A 33 8.96 17.56 5.81
CA ILE A 33 9.61 16.66 6.77
C ILE A 33 11.12 16.69 6.56
N THR A 34 11.86 16.91 7.64
CA THR A 34 13.33 16.87 7.62
C THR A 34 13.86 15.57 8.22
N VAL A 35 15.02 15.11 7.73
CA VAL A 35 15.72 13.94 8.31
C VAL A 35 16.00 14.14 9.80
N ARG A 36 16.28 15.38 10.23
CA ARG A 36 16.50 15.69 11.65
C ARG A 36 15.28 15.36 12.48
N GLU A 37 14.15 15.90 12.10
CA GLU A 37 12.90 15.74 12.83
C GLU A 37 12.46 14.27 12.86
N LEU A 38 12.59 13.56 11.72
CA LEU A 38 12.30 12.13 11.64
C LEU A 38 13.18 11.33 12.61
N THR A 39 14.50 11.60 12.61
CA THR A 39 15.44 10.85 13.46
C THR A 39 15.31 11.21 14.94
N ASP A 40 15.01 12.48 15.27
CA ASP A 40 14.73 12.92 16.62
C ASP A 40 13.47 12.22 17.16
N LEU A 41 12.41 12.09 16.33
CA LEU A 41 11.18 11.38 16.69
C LEU A 41 11.39 9.86 16.83
N ALA A 42 12.25 9.27 15.99
CA ALA A 42 12.59 7.84 16.05
C ALA A 42 13.61 7.49 17.16
N ASP A 43 14.11 8.47 17.91
CA ASP A 43 15.21 8.33 18.87
C ASP A 43 16.45 7.68 18.25
N MET A 44 16.87 8.20 17.08
CA MET A 44 17.97 7.67 16.29
C MET A 44 18.95 8.75 15.84
N ASN A 45 20.21 8.32 15.61
CA ASN A 45 21.20 9.19 15.00
C ASN A 45 20.96 9.32 13.49
N ARG A 46 21.12 10.52 12.90
CA ARG A 46 21.03 10.76 11.45
C ARG A 46 21.93 9.83 10.63
N GLY A 47 23.13 9.49 11.15
CA GLY A 47 24.01 8.52 10.51
C GLY A 47 23.34 7.16 10.30
N THR A 48 22.48 6.74 11.23
CA THR A 48 21.70 5.50 11.09
C THR A 48 20.69 5.60 9.95
N PHE A 49 20.02 6.73 9.78
CA PHE A 49 19.11 6.97 8.65
C PHE A 49 19.82 6.85 7.31
N TYR A 50 20.96 7.52 7.15
CA TYR A 50 21.74 7.54 5.91
C TYR A 50 22.40 6.19 5.54
N LEU A 51 22.39 5.20 6.43
CA LEU A 51 22.77 3.83 6.07
C LEU A 51 21.73 3.14 5.16
N TYR A 52 20.46 3.61 5.18
CA TYR A 52 19.35 2.96 4.48
C TYR A 52 18.69 3.84 3.41
N TYR A 53 18.68 5.16 3.62
CA TYR A 53 17.95 6.12 2.83
C TYR A 53 18.80 7.34 2.50
N LYS A 54 18.62 7.90 1.29
CA LYS A 54 19.32 9.13 0.85
C LYS A 54 18.67 10.38 1.47
N ASP A 55 17.34 10.40 1.47
CA ASP A 55 16.51 11.48 1.98
C ASP A 55 15.09 10.94 2.31
N ILE A 56 14.18 11.85 2.70
CA ILE A 56 12.80 11.48 3.06
C ILE A 56 12.02 10.94 1.86
N PHE A 57 12.26 11.47 0.66
CA PHE A 57 11.58 11.00 -0.55
C PHE A 57 12.03 9.58 -0.92
N ASP A 58 13.33 9.30 -0.92
CA ASP A 58 13.88 7.96 -1.14
C ASP A 58 13.35 6.95 -0.10
N MET A 59 13.14 7.40 1.14
CA MET A 59 12.55 6.56 2.18
C MET A 59 11.08 6.24 1.86
N LEU A 60 10.29 7.25 1.50
CA LEU A 60 8.88 7.08 1.16
C LEU A 60 8.72 6.16 -0.05
N GLU A 61 9.48 6.41 -1.14
CA GLU A 61 9.48 5.59 -2.35
C GLU A 61 9.76 4.12 -2.05
N LYS A 62 10.77 3.82 -1.22
CA LYS A 62 11.08 2.44 -0.83
C LYS A 62 9.98 1.78 0.00
N ILE A 63 9.29 2.53 0.85
CA ILE A 63 8.15 2.01 1.62
C ILE A 63 6.99 1.70 0.65
N GLU A 64 6.72 2.58 -0.29
CA GLU A 64 5.70 2.38 -1.31
C GLU A 64 6.01 1.15 -2.18
N ASP A 65 7.26 0.99 -2.61
CA ASP A 65 7.70 -0.17 -3.39
C ASP A 65 7.52 -1.48 -2.60
N GLU A 66 7.88 -1.50 -1.31
CA GLU A 66 7.65 -2.66 -0.43
C GLU A 66 6.13 -2.98 -0.32
N LEU A 67 5.27 -1.97 -0.22
CA LEU A 67 3.82 -2.15 -0.20
C LEU A 67 3.31 -2.73 -1.54
N PHE A 68 3.79 -2.23 -2.68
CA PHE A 68 3.44 -2.76 -4.00
C PHE A 68 3.94 -4.19 -4.22
N GLU A 69 5.16 -4.51 -3.80
CA GLU A 69 5.67 -5.89 -3.88
C GLU A 69 4.80 -6.86 -3.08
N ASN A 70 4.41 -6.49 -1.86
CA ASN A 70 3.52 -7.30 -1.03
C ASN A 70 2.13 -7.45 -1.66
N LEU A 71 1.55 -6.36 -2.18
CA LEU A 71 0.25 -6.38 -2.86
C LEU A 71 0.28 -7.27 -4.11
N ASN A 72 1.30 -7.13 -4.95
CA ASN A 72 1.50 -7.98 -6.12
C ASN A 72 1.68 -9.45 -5.74
N GLY A 73 2.39 -9.74 -4.64
CA GLY A 73 2.54 -11.09 -4.11
C GLY A 73 1.20 -11.73 -3.72
N ILE A 74 0.31 -10.98 -3.07
CA ILE A 74 -1.05 -11.43 -2.71
C ILE A 74 -1.85 -11.79 -3.96
N ILE A 75 -1.75 -10.96 -4.99
CA ILE A 75 -2.48 -11.13 -6.24
C ILE A 75 -1.91 -12.30 -7.05
N ALA A 76 -0.58 -12.40 -7.19
CA ALA A 76 0.10 -13.42 -8.00
C ALA A 76 -0.06 -14.86 -7.46
N LEU A 77 -0.18 -15.04 -6.15
CA LEU A 77 -0.37 -16.37 -5.54
C LEU A 77 -1.61 -17.11 -6.05
N ARG A 78 -2.49 -16.47 -6.82
CA ARG A 78 -3.80 -16.99 -7.20
C ARG A 78 -4.13 -16.90 -8.69
N GLU A 79 -3.14 -16.68 -9.55
CA GLU A 79 -3.34 -16.52 -11.00
C GLU A 79 -3.92 -17.76 -11.71
N ASN A 80 -3.95 -18.94 -11.09
CA ASN A 80 -4.28 -20.21 -11.75
C ASN A 80 -5.58 -20.88 -11.31
N ALA A 81 -6.48 -20.21 -10.58
CA ALA A 81 -7.69 -20.85 -10.09
C ALA A 81 -8.97 -20.05 -10.44
N ASN A 82 -10.13 -20.72 -10.36
CA ASN A 82 -11.45 -20.15 -10.73
C ASN A 82 -11.77 -18.83 -10.03
N VAL A 83 -12.06 -17.79 -10.79
CA VAL A 83 -12.33 -16.41 -10.32
C VAL A 83 -13.39 -16.37 -9.22
N SER A 84 -14.48 -17.12 -9.34
CA SER A 84 -15.58 -17.12 -8.37
C SER A 84 -15.22 -17.72 -7.01
N GLU A 85 -14.29 -18.69 -6.98
CA GLU A 85 -13.84 -19.33 -5.73
C GLU A 85 -12.76 -18.54 -5.03
N GLN A 86 -12.09 -17.63 -5.73
CA GLN A 86 -10.94 -16.88 -5.23
C GLN A 86 -11.26 -15.47 -4.74
N ALA A 87 -12.38 -14.90 -5.12
CA ALA A 87 -12.74 -13.53 -4.72
C ALA A 87 -12.69 -13.36 -3.18
N LYS A 88 -13.29 -14.29 -2.42
CA LYS A 88 -13.29 -14.22 -0.95
C LYS A 88 -11.89 -14.33 -0.32
N PRO A 89 -11.03 -15.31 -0.71
CA PRO A 89 -9.66 -15.37 -0.21
C PRO A 89 -8.83 -14.14 -0.57
N ILE A 90 -8.90 -13.64 -1.80
CA ILE A 90 -8.18 -12.41 -2.22
C ILE A 90 -8.62 -11.22 -1.36
N LEU A 91 -9.92 -11.01 -1.21
CA LEU A 91 -10.45 -9.93 -0.37
C LEU A 91 -9.96 -10.05 1.08
N ARG A 92 -9.97 -11.26 1.63
CA ARG A 92 -9.45 -11.49 2.99
C ARG A 92 -7.98 -11.09 3.10
N ASP A 93 -7.14 -11.53 2.16
CA ASP A 93 -5.71 -11.25 2.18
C ASP A 93 -5.44 -9.75 1.98
N LEU A 94 -6.23 -9.07 1.12
CA LEU A 94 -6.18 -7.62 0.94
C LEU A 94 -6.59 -6.87 2.22
N PHE A 95 -7.67 -7.29 2.89
CA PHE A 95 -8.06 -6.67 4.16
C PHE A 95 -7.01 -6.90 5.26
N THR A 96 -6.43 -8.09 5.34
CA THR A 96 -5.32 -8.37 6.27
C THR A 96 -4.12 -7.48 5.96
N PHE A 97 -3.76 -7.33 4.67
CA PHE A 97 -2.68 -6.45 4.25
C PHE A 97 -2.94 -4.98 4.65
N ILE A 98 -4.15 -4.48 4.42
CA ILE A 98 -4.54 -3.11 4.84
C ILE A 98 -4.49 -2.98 6.37
N GLU A 99 -4.94 -3.98 7.12
CA GLU A 99 -4.91 -3.98 8.58
C GLU A 99 -3.48 -3.98 9.13
N ASP A 100 -2.59 -4.79 8.56
CA ASP A 100 -1.17 -4.85 8.94
C ASP A 100 -0.40 -3.56 8.62
N ASN A 101 -0.85 -2.80 7.60
CA ASN A 101 -0.23 -1.55 7.14
C ASN A 101 -1.14 -0.33 7.36
N GLN A 102 -2.11 -0.42 8.27
CA GLN A 102 -3.21 0.55 8.43
C GLN A 102 -2.75 2.01 8.52
N GLU A 103 -1.75 2.30 9.33
CA GLU A 103 -1.27 3.67 9.56
C GLU A 103 -0.70 4.28 8.26
N MET A 104 0.12 3.52 7.53
CA MET A 104 0.71 3.98 6.28
C MET A 104 -0.35 4.07 5.16
N CYS A 105 -1.21 3.06 5.03
CA CYS A 105 -2.33 3.10 4.07
C CYS A 105 -3.23 4.31 4.30
N ARG A 106 -3.53 4.64 5.55
CA ARG A 106 -4.34 5.84 5.88
C ARG A 106 -3.69 7.12 5.39
N VAL A 107 -2.38 7.26 5.54
CA VAL A 107 -1.63 8.44 5.09
C VAL A 107 -1.58 8.50 3.57
N LEU A 108 -1.17 7.41 2.91
CA LEU A 108 -1.02 7.35 1.46
C LEU A 108 -2.34 7.49 0.69
N LEU A 109 -3.44 6.97 1.26
CA LEU A 109 -4.78 7.05 0.67
C LEU A 109 -5.56 8.32 1.09
N SER A 110 -4.95 9.20 1.92
CA SER A 110 -5.59 10.46 2.32
C SER A 110 -5.62 11.45 1.16
N PRO A 111 -6.47 12.50 1.24
CA PRO A 111 -6.46 13.59 0.26
C PRO A 111 -5.13 14.34 0.13
N ASN A 112 -4.29 14.27 1.16
CA ASN A 112 -2.94 14.84 1.20
C ASN A 112 -1.86 13.77 0.90
N GLY A 113 -2.26 12.56 0.53
CA GLY A 113 -1.35 11.46 0.19
C GLY A 113 -0.61 11.67 -1.12
N ASP A 114 0.32 10.78 -1.43
CA ASP A 114 1.06 10.84 -2.68
C ASP A 114 0.16 10.45 -3.87
N MET A 115 -0.09 11.41 -4.76
CA MET A 115 -0.87 11.20 -5.99
C MET A 115 -0.22 10.18 -6.93
N ASN A 116 1.12 10.08 -6.94
CA ASN A 116 1.83 9.09 -7.74
C ASN A 116 1.58 7.68 -7.20
N PHE A 117 1.57 7.52 -5.87
CA PHE A 117 1.21 6.25 -5.24
C PHE A 117 -0.22 5.82 -5.62
N LEU A 118 -1.18 6.74 -5.52
CA LEU A 118 -2.58 6.46 -5.90
C LEU A 118 -2.71 6.09 -7.36
N HIS A 119 -1.98 6.77 -8.25
CA HIS A 119 -1.99 6.46 -9.68
C HIS A 119 -1.41 5.08 -9.96
N ARG A 120 -0.22 4.75 -9.42
CA ARG A 120 0.41 3.42 -9.53
C ARG A 120 -0.52 2.31 -8.98
N LEU A 121 -1.15 2.55 -7.82
CA LEU A 121 -2.10 1.61 -7.24
C LEU A 121 -3.28 1.34 -8.18
N ASN A 122 -3.86 2.41 -8.75
CA ASN A 122 -4.95 2.28 -9.70
C ASN A 122 -4.54 1.51 -10.96
N GLU A 123 -3.35 1.76 -11.51
CA GLU A 123 -2.84 1.04 -12.69
C GLU A 123 -2.68 -0.47 -12.41
N VAL A 124 -2.03 -0.83 -11.30
CA VAL A 124 -1.85 -2.25 -10.91
C VAL A 124 -3.20 -2.93 -10.71
N MET A 125 -4.13 -2.27 -10.03
CA MET A 125 -5.47 -2.83 -9.79
C MET A 125 -6.27 -2.96 -11.09
N ARG A 126 -6.22 -1.96 -11.99
CA ARG A 126 -6.91 -1.99 -13.28
C ARG A 126 -6.39 -3.13 -14.17
N GLU A 127 -5.08 -3.29 -14.27
CA GLU A 127 -4.47 -4.37 -15.05
C GLU A 127 -4.94 -5.76 -14.57
N LYS A 128 -4.91 -5.99 -13.26
CA LYS A 128 -5.33 -7.28 -12.68
C LYS A 128 -6.84 -7.51 -12.82
N CYS A 129 -7.66 -6.50 -12.61
CA CYS A 129 -9.09 -6.60 -12.82
C CYS A 129 -9.44 -6.87 -14.30
N LEU A 130 -8.71 -6.26 -15.25
CA LEU A 130 -8.89 -6.49 -16.67
C LEU A 130 -8.56 -7.94 -17.05
N GLN A 131 -7.46 -8.50 -16.56
CA GLN A 131 -7.09 -9.90 -16.77
C GLN A 131 -8.17 -10.86 -16.25
N LEU A 132 -8.71 -10.61 -15.06
CA LEU A 132 -9.79 -11.40 -14.48
C LEU A 132 -11.08 -11.27 -15.28
N TYR A 133 -11.44 -10.05 -15.71
CA TYR A 133 -12.62 -9.79 -16.53
C TYR A 133 -12.55 -10.51 -17.87
N GLN A 134 -11.44 -10.41 -18.61
CA GLN A 134 -11.25 -11.10 -19.88
C GLN A 134 -11.32 -12.63 -19.78
N THR A 135 -10.94 -13.16 -18.61
CA THR A 135 -11.06 -14.60 -18.34
C THR A 135 -12.50 -15.01 -18.07
N ALA A 136 -13.25 -14.18 -17.35
CA ALA A 136 -14.65 -14.44 -16.99
C ALA A 136 -15.63 -14.16 -18.16
N GLU A 137 -15.34 -13.10 -18.91
CA GLU A 137 -16.19 -12.60 -20.01
C GLU A 137 -15.35 -12.41 -21.30
N PRO A 138 -14.98 -13.52 -21.99
CA PRO A 138 -14.11 -13.45 -23.16
C PRO A 138 -14.67 -12.63 -24.36
N LYS A 139 -15.97 -12.31 -24.35
CA LYS A 139 -16.65 -11.47 -25.36
C LYS A 139 -16.96 -10.07 -24.86
N GLY A 140 -16.60 -9.76 -23.62
CA GLY A 140 -16.84 -8.44 -23.02
C GLY A 140 -16.01 -7.36 -23.73
N THR A 141 -16.58 -6.17 -23.81
CA THR A 141 -15.90 -4.99 -24.36
C THR A 141 -15.11 -4.25 -23.29
N GLU A 142 -14.18 -3.39 -23.73
CA GLU A 142 -13.40 -2.54 -22.81
C GLU A 142 -14.30 -1.54 -22.08
N ASP A 143 -15.33 -0.99 -22.74
CA ASP A 143 -16.31 -0.11 -22.12
C ASP A 143 -17.09 -0.81 -20.99
N GLU A 144 -17.52 -2.05 -21.21
CA GLU A 144 -18.19 -2.84 -20.17
C GLU A 144 -17.24 -3.12 -18.99
N PHE A 145 -15.96 -3.40 -19.27
CA PHE A 145 -14.95 -3.54 -18.23
C PHE A 145 -14.81 -2.25 -17.41
N ASP A 146 -14.72 -1.09 -18.04
CA ASP A 146 -14.54 0.19 -17.35
C ASP A 146 -15.72 0.51 -16.41
N TYR A 147 -16.95 0.14 -16.77
CA TYR A 147 -18.11 0.24 -15.86
C TYR A 147 -17.98 -0.70 -14.66
N HIS A 148 -17.62 -1.98 -14.88
CA HIS A 148 -17.44 -2.94 -13.80
C HIS A 148 -16.29 -2.54 -12.88
N TYR A 149 -15.16 -2.12 -13.45
CA TYR A 149 -13.99 -1.67 -12.70
C TYR A 149 -14.31 -0.46 -11.82
N SER A 150 -14.96 0.55 -12.38
CA SER A 150 -15.40 1.74 -11.63
C SER A 150 -16.31 1.36 -10.47
N PHE A 151 -17.29 0.48 -10.70
CA PHE A 151 -18.18 0.00 -9.64
C PHE A 151 -17.39 -0.70 -8.50
N ILE A 152 -16.44 -1.58 -8.85
CA ILE A 152 -15.61 -2.29 -7.86
C ILE A 152 -14.75 -1.30 -7.07
N VAL A 153 -14.04 -0.40 -7.74
CA VAL A 153 -13.12 0.54 -7.10
C VAL A 153 -13.85 1.49 -6.17
N PHE A 154 -14.94 2.12 -6.65
CA PHE A 154 -15.74 3.03 -5.82
C PHE A 154 -16.46 2.29 -4.69
N GLY A 155 -16.93 1.06 -4.94
CA GLY A 155 -17.53 0.20 -3.91
C GLY A 155 -16.53 -0.15 -2.81
N CYS A 156 -15.32 -0.61 -3.16
CA CYS A 156 -14.27 -0.91 -2.20
C CYS A 156 -13.83 0.33 -1.42
N ALA A 157 -13.62 1.47 -2.10
CA ALA A 157 -13.28 2.72 -1.44
C ALA A 157 -14.37 3.17 -0.45
N GLY A 158 -15.65 3.00 -0.82
CA GLY A 158 -16.79 3.28 0.06
C GLY A 158 -16.82 2.39 1.30
N ILE A 159 -16.55 1.09 1.15
CA ILE A 159 -16.47 0.12 2.26
C ILE A 159 -15.32 0.47 3.20
N ILE A 160 -14.13 0.73 2.66
CA ILE A 160 -12.95 1.10 3.47
C ILE A 160 -13.23 2.38 4.26
N ARG A 161 -13.79 3.40 3.62
CA ARG A 161 -14.16 4.66 4.28
C ARG A 161 -15.20 4.46 5.38
N ALA A 162 -16.25 3.67 5.13
CA ALA A 162 -17.26 3.35 6.11
C ALA A 162 -16.69 2.59 7.31
N TRP A 163 -15.77 1.68 7.07
CA TRP A 163 -15.08 0.91 8.10
C TRP A 163 -14.17 1.80 8.97
N GLU A 164 -13.43 2.75 8.36
CA GLU A 164 -12.63 3.73 9.11
C GLU A 164 -13.50 4.66 9.95
N ILE A 165 -14.61 5.16 9.42
CA ILE A 165 -15.57 5.98 10.16
C ILE A 165 -16.16 5.19 11.34
N GLY A 166 -16.54 3.94 11.14
CA GLY A 166 -17.06 3.06 12.20
C GLY A 166 -16.07 2.81 13.33
N ARG A 167 -14.76 2.73 13.02
CA ARG A 167 -13.71 2.60 14.05
C ARG A 167 -13.40 3.90 14.80
N ALA A 168 -13.62 5.05 14.19
CA ALA A 168 -13.40 6.35 14.83
C ALA A 168 -14.46 6.67 15.91
N HIS A 169 -15.54 5.91 15.98
CA HIS A 169 -16.65 6.09 16.93
C HIS A 169 -16.72 5.01 18.02
N VAL A 170 -15.75 4.11 18.11
CA VAL A 170 -15.58 3.13 19.17
C VAL A 170 -14.33 3.46 19.99
#